data_116d770cb6c6798dc7fa347eb5934174
#
_entry.id   116d770cb6c6798dc7fa347eb5934174
#
_cell.length_a   1.000
_cell.length_b   1.000
_cell.length_c   1.000
_cell.angle_alpha   90.00
_cell.angle_beta   90.00
_cell.angle_gamma   90.00
#
_symmetry.space_group_name_H-M   'P 1'
#
loop_
_entity.id
_entity.type
_entity.pdbx_description
1 polymer ?
#
loop_
_entity_poly.entity_id
_entity_poly.type
_entity_poly.pdbx_seq_one_letter_code
_entity_poly.pdbx_strand_id
1 'polypeptide(L)'
;MNEEHYQTVVDKFIFTVKRGLFYAENDTWVKLENGRVRVGLTDYFQRRVGDVVYIEFPKVGIDVNRSEEIAQLESIKTLSSITSPLEGTIVDVNQALNDKPEMINEEPFGKGWLVLIHPLNLKNNLNQLLTAKRYFELMKVKLENEMKQSDKENK
;
A
#
# COMPACT_ATOMS: atom_id res chain seq x y z
N MET A 1 1.81 -0.45 24.03
CA MET A 1 1.21 0.01 22.76
C MET A 1 2.16 0.97 22.07
N ASN A 2 2.39 0.78 20.79
CA ASN A 2 3.28 1.65 20.00
C ASN A 2 2.53 2.91 19.58
N GLU A 3 3.03 4.09 19.99
CA GLU A 3 2.39 5.37 19.67
C GLU A 3 2.40 5.70 18.17
N GLU A 4 3.33 5.13 17.39
CA GLU A 4 3.48 5.38 15.97
C GLU A 4 2.59 4.50 15.09
N HIS A 5 1.98 3.47 15.65
CA HIS A 5 1.24 2.48 14.89
C HIS A 5 -0.07 2.07 15.57
N TYR A 6 -1.08 1.77 14.77
CA TYR A 6 -2.21 0.97 15.18
C TYR A 6 -1.90 -0.49 14.87
N GLN A 7 -2.28 -1.39 15.75
CA GLN A 7 -2.01 -2.82 15.57
C GLN A 7 -3.21 -3.66 15.98
N THR A 8 -3.43 -4.75 15.26
CA THR A 8 -4.41 -5.77 15.64
C THR A 8 -3.81 -7.15 15.37
N VAL A 9 -4.28 -8.16 16.10
CA VAL A 9 -3.80 -9.54 15.97
C VAL A 9 -4.95 -10.40 15.44
N VAL A 10 -4.69 -11.14 14.36
CA VAL A 10 -5.61 -12.11 13.78
C VAL A 10 -4.84 -13.38 13.50
N ASP A 11 -5.29 -14.53 14.04
CA ASP A 11 -4.65 -15.84 13.84
C ASP A 11 -3.13 -15.82 14.08
N LYS A 12 -2.69 -15.20 15.17
CA LYS A 12 -1.29 -15.07 15.57
C LYS A 12 -0.46 -14.09 14.73
N PHE A 13 -1.04 -13.47 13.71
CA PHE A 13 -0.37 -12.45 12.91
C PHE A 13 -0.69 -11.06 13.41
N ILE A 14 0.31 -10.21 13.51
CA ILE A 14 0.16 -8.80 13.86
C ILE A 14 0.02 -8.00 12.58
N PHE A 15 -1.05 -7.22 12.48
CA PHE A 15 -1.27 -6.30 11.35
C PHE A 15 -1.07 -4.87 11.84
N THR A 16 -0.23 -4.13 11.14
CA THR A 16 0.22 -2.80 11.55
C THR A 16 -0.22 -1.74 10.57
N VAL A 17 -0.72 -0.61 11.07
CA VAL A 17 -1.01 0.60 10.30
C VAL A 17 -0.20 1.75 10.90
N LYS A 18 0.67 2.35 10.11
CA LYS A 18 1.52 3.46 10.58
C LYS A 18 0.71 4.75 10.66
N ARG A 19 0.82 5.45 11.78
CA ARG A 19 0.15 6.74 12.00
C ARG A 19 0.88 7.85 11.26
N GLY A 20 0.13 8.91 10.93
CA GLY A 20 0.72 10.08 10.26
C GLY A 20 0.79 9.98 8.75
N LEU A 21 0.33 8.88 8.17
CA LEU A 21 0.21 8.71 6.73
C LEU A 21 -1.25 8.82 6.31
N PHE A 22 -1.48 8.99 5.01
CA PHE A 22 -2.80 8.83 4.41
C PHE A 22 -2.87 7.48 3.71
N TYR A 23 -4.09 6.98 3.51
CA TYR A 23 -4.31 5.66 2.95
C TYR A 23 -5.43 5.67 1.93
N ALA A 24 -5.35 4.76 0.96
CA ALA A 24 -6.44 4.51 0.01
C ALA A 24 -7.09 3.16 0.29
N GLU A 25 -8.31 2.99 -0.18
CA GLU A 25 -9.07 1.74 0.01
C GLU A 25 -8.40 0.54 -0.66
N ASN A 26 -7.55 0.78 -1.66
CA ASN A 26 -6.80 -0.27 -2.35
C ASN A 26 -5.53 -0.71 -1.61
N ASP A 27 -5.40 -0.32 -0.34
CA ASP A 27 -4.30 -0.73 0.53
C ASP A 27 -2.94 -0.14 0.16
N THR A 28 -2.95 1.09 -0.38
CA THR A 28 -1.74 1.89 -0.57
C THR A 28 -1.65 2.97 0.51
N TRP A 29 -0.43 3.33 0.88
CA TRP A 29 -0.20 4.46 1.79
C TRP A 29 0.45 5.63 1.04
N VAL A 30 0.23 6.83 1.55
CA VAL A 30 0.72 8.08 0.98
C VAL A 30 1.42 8.89 2.06
N LYS A 31 2.67 9.28 1.81
CA LYS A 31 3.45 10.13 2.69
C LYS A 31 3.81 11.42 1.98
N LEU A 32 3.51 12.55 2.62
CA LEU A 32 3.87 13.87 2.08
C LEU A 32 5.35 14.15 2.35
N GLU A 33 6.11 14.50 1.30
CA GLU A 33 7.54 14.81 1.39
C GLU A 33 7.89 15.98 0.46
N ASN A 34 8.08 17.16 1.03
CA ASN A 34 8.57 18.33 0.27
C ASN A 34 7.79 18.63 -1.03
N GLY A 35 6.47 18.66 -0.93
CA GLY A 35 5.60 18.93 -2.08
C GLY A 35 5.38 17.75 -3.00
N ARG A 36 5.94 16.60 -2.69
CA ARG A 36 5.74 15.33 -3.40
C ARG A 36 5.08 14.33 -2.48
N VAL A 37 4.62 13.22 -3.05
CA VAL A 37 4.05 12.14 -2.27
C VAL A 37 4.77 10.84 -2.58
N ARG A 38 5.16 10.14 -1.52
CA ARG A 38 5.72 8.80 -1.61
C ARG A 38 4.58 7.81 -1.39
N VAL A 39 4.56 6.77 -2.22
CA VAL A 39 3.48 5.77 -2.20
C VAL A 39 4.08 4.39 -1.99
N GLY A 40 3.43 3.60 -1.17
CA GLY A 40 3.80 2.21 -0.94
C GLY A 40 2.59 1.36 -0.60
N LEU A 41 2.85 0.11 -0.26
CA LEU A 41 1.82 -0.87 0.08
C LEU A 41 1.74 -1.03 1.60
N THR A 42 0.53 -1.29 2.09
CA THR A 42 0.32 -1.49 3.53
C THR A 42 0.81 -2.86 3.98
N ASP A 43 1.01 -3.01 5.26
CA ASP A 43 1.35 -4.29 5.88
C ASP A 43 0.28 -5.35 5.57
N TYR A 44 -0.99 -4.97 5.63
CA TYR A 44 -2.10 -5.84 5.29
C TYR A 44 -1.99 -6.37 3.85
N PHE A 45 -1.70 -5.48 2.89
CA PHE A 45 -1.58 -5.87 1.49
C PHE A 45 -0.45 -6.89 1.29
N GLN A 46 0.74 -6.61 1.85
CA GLN A 46 1.89 -7.51 1.65
C GLN A 46 1.67 -8.88 2.29
N ARG A 47 0.92 -8.95 3.38
CA ARG A 47 0.59 -10.25 3.97
C ARG A 47 -0.38 -11.05 3.11
N ARG A 48 -1.33 -10.37 2.48
CA ARG A 48 -2.30 -11.04 1.59
C ARG A 48 -1.64 -11.64 0.37
N VAL A 49 -0.75 -10.89 -0.27
CA VAL A 49 -0.11 -11.36 -1.52
C VAL A 49 1.01 -12.35 -1.26
N GLY A 50 1.60 -12.34 -0.06
CA GLY A 50 2.71 -13.21 0.27
C GLY A 50 4.04 -12.69 -0.26
N ASP A 51 5.03 -13.57 -0.36
CA ASP A 51 6.40 -13.18 -0.74
C ASP A 51 6.46 -12.61 -2.15
N VAL A 52 6.91 -11.37 -2.26
CA VAL A 52 7.05 -10.66 -3.53
C VAL A 52 8.32 -11.13 -4.22
N VAL A 53 8.20 -11.54 -5.48
CA VAL A 53 9.34 -12.04 -6.26
C VAL A 53 9.73 -11.10 -7.40
N TYR A 54 8.83 -10.22 -7.82
CA TYR A 54 9.09 -9.30 -8.91
C TYR A 54 8.13 -8.11 -8.85
N ILE A 55 8.63 -6.94 -9.25
CA ILE A 55 7.79 -5.75 -9.43
C ILE A 55 8.19 -5.06 -10.72
N GLU A 56 7.20 -4.62 -11.49
CA GLU A 56 7.39 -3.87 -12.72
C GLU A 56 6.80 -2.48 -12.54
N PHE A 57 7.61 -1.46 -12.84
CA PHE A 57 7.21 -0.07 -12.74
C PHE A 57 6.95 0.55 -14.12
N PRO A 58 6.10 1.58 -14.20
CA PRO A 58 5.97 2.36 -15.41
C PRO A 58 7.20 3.25 -15.61
N LYS A 59 7.25 3.93 -16.74
CA LYS A 59 8.31 4.91 -16.99
C LYS A 59 8.12 6.14 -16.12
N VAL A 60 9.24 6.65 -15.60
CA VAL A 60 9.27 7.95 -14.94
C VAL A 60 8.86 9.03 -15.93
N GLY A 61 8.08 9.99 -15.48
CA GLY A 61 7.61 11.11 -16.30
C GLY A 61 6.19 10.97 -16.82
N ILE A 62 5.54 9.81 -16.61
CA ILE A 62 4.15 9.65 -17.07
C ILE A 62 3.17 10.24 -16.05
N ASP A 63 2.06 10.74 -16.57
CA ASP A 63 0.94 11.22 -15.75
C ASP A 63 0.02 10.05 -15.44
N VAL A 64 -0.48 10.01 -14.21
CA VAL A 64 -1.45 9.00 -13.78
C VAL A 64 -2.63 9.68 -13.12
N ASN A 65 -3.81 9.12 -13.36
CA ASN A 65 -5.01 9.48 -12.64
C ASN A 65 -5.18 8.53 -11.45
N ARG A 66 -6.04 8.92 -10.53
CA ARG A 66 -6.43 8.03 -9.43
C ARG A 66 -7.00 6.74 -10.02
N SER A 67 -6.59 5.61 -9.47
CA SER A 67 -6.98 4.26 -9.88
C SER A 67 -6.34 3.75 -11.17
N GLU A 68 -5.45 4.52 -11.79
CA GLU A 68 -4.66 4.00 -12.89
C GLU A 68 -3.47 3.20 -12.36
N GLU A 69 -3.02 2.21 -13.12
CA GLU A 69 -1.94 1.32 -12.72
C GLU A 69 -0.60 2.06 -12.59
N ILE A 70 0.08 1.86 -11.46
CA ILE A 70 1.42 2.40 -11.21
C ILE A 70 2.48 1.32 -11.02
N ALA A 71 2.09 0.07 -10.93
CA ALA A 71 3.02 -1.06 -10.84
C ALA A 71 2.28 -2.36 -11.02
N GLN A 72 3.02 -3.39 -11.46
CA GLN A 72 2.55 -4.77 -11.43
C GLN A 72 3.46 -5.55 -10.48
N LEU A 73 2.87 -6.28 -9.58
CA LEU A 73 3.57 -7.02 -8.54
C LEU A 73 3.30 -8.50 -8.71
N GLU A 74 4.37 -9.29 -8.75
CA GLU A 74 4.27 -10.74 -8.78
C GLU A 74 4.75 -11.31 -7.46
N SER A 75 3.91 -12.12 -6.84
CA SER A 75 4.25 -12.86 -5.64
C SER A 75 4.22 -14.35 -5.95
N ILE A 76 4.61 -15.18 -4.98
CA ILE A 76 4.52 -16.63 -5.13
C ILE A 76 3.09 -17.14 -5.32
N LYS A 77 2.09 -16.32 -4.95
CA LYS A 77 0.67 -16.70 -5.01
C LYS A 77 -0.07 -16.10 -6.20
N THR A 78 0.28 -14.86 -6.60
CA THR A 78 -0.57 -14.09 -7.50
C THR A 78 0.16 -13.00 -8.25
N LEU A 79 -0.49 -12.49 -9.28
CA LEU A 79 -0.09 -11.28 -10.00
C LEU A 79 -1.10 -10.19 -9.65
N SER A 80 -0.62 -9.04 -9.20
CA SER A 80 -1.47 -7.94 -8.74
C SER A 80 -1.13 -6.63 -9.45
N SER A 81 -2.17 -5.92 -9.89
CA SER A 81 -2.03 -4.56 -10.40
C SER A 81 -2.16 -3.59 -9.22
N ILE A 82 -1.19 -2.70 -9.08
CA ILE A 82 -1.20 -1.66 -8.06
C ILE A 82 -1.64 -0.37 -8.72
N THR A 83 -2.65 0.28 -8.17
CA THR A 83 -3.21 1.50 -8.73
C THR A 83 -2.85 2.72 -7.89
N SER A 84 -2.81 3.88 -8.56
CA SER A 84 -2.43 5.13 -7.90
C SER A 84 -3.52 5.60 -6.93
N PRO A 85 -3.14 6.01 -5.71
CA PRO A 85 -4.09 6.58 -4.76
C PRO A 85 -4.49 8.02 -5.08
N LEU A 86 -3.77 8.68 -5.99
CA LEU A 86 -4.05 10.09 -6.33
C LEU A 86 -3.55 10.41 -7.74
N GLU A 87 -3.93 11.60 -8.21
CA GLU A 87 -3.49 12.12 -9.50
C GLU A 87 -2.11 12.77 -9.41
N GLY A 88 -1.31 12.62 -10.44
CA GLY A 88 -0.02 13.30 -10.53
C GLY A 88 0.90 12.69 -11.58
N THR A 89 2.16 13.10 -11.52
CA THR A 89 3.21 12.64 -12.43
C THR A 89 4.18 11.77 -11.63
N ILE A 90 4.50 10.59 -12.14
CA ILE A 90 5.51 9.73 -11.52
C ILE A 90 6.88 10.34 -11.77
N VAL A 91 7.56 10.76 -10.69
CA VAL A 91 8.87 11.42 -10.79
C VAL A 91 10.02 10.50 -10.39
N ASP A 92 9.74 9.42 -9.67
CA ASP A 92 10.76 8.42 -9.32
C ASP A 92 10.09 7.09 -9.00
N VAL A 93 10.86 6.01 -9.14
CA VAL A 93 10.46 4.66 -8.75
C VAL A 93 11.58 4.06 -7.89
N ASN A 94 11.22 3.15 -7.01
CA ASN A 94 12.21 2.51 -6.12
C ASN A 94 12.95 1.39 -6.84
N GLN A 95 14.03 1.75 -7.52
CA GLN A 95 14.82 0.81 -8.31
C GLN A 95 15.48 -0.29 -7.47
N ALA A 96 15.69 -0.05 -6.18
CA ALA A 96 16.25 -1.08 -5.28
C ALA A 96 15.37 -2.33 -5.23
N LEU A 97 14.07 -2.19 -5.51
CA LEU A 97 13.15 -3.34 -5.53
C LEU A 97 13.38 -4.28 -6.71
N ASN A 98 14.12 -3.85 -7.74
CA ASN A 98 14.50 -4.75 -8.84
C ASN A 98 15.42 -5.86 -8.34
N ASP A 99 16.30 -5.53 -7.40
CA ASP A 99 17.25 -6.48 -6.82
C ASP A 99 16.71 -7.15 -5.55
N LYS A 100 15.90 -6.42 -4.79
CA LYS A 100 15.39 -6.87 -3.48
C LYS A 100 13.89 -6.62 -3.36
N PRO A 101 13.05 -7.31 -4.16
CA PRO A 101 11.61 -7.13 -4.09
C PRO A 101 11.03 -7.50 -2.72
N GLU A 102 11.71 -8.35 -1.97
CA GLU A 102 11.31 -8.75 -0.61
C GLU A 102 11.26 -7.58 0.38
N MET A 103 11.83 -6.43 0.06
CA MET A 103 11.71 -5.24 0.90
C MET A 103 10.26 -4.80 1.06
N ILE A 104 9.41 -5.09 0.07
CA ILE A 104 7.98 -4.82 0.16
C ILE A 104 7.37 -5.59 1.34
N ASN A 105 7.81 -6.82 1.55
CA ASN A 105 7.34 -7.64 2.66
C ASN A 105 7.99 -7.26 3.99
N GLU A 106 9.29 -6.99 3.97
CA GLU A 106 10.06 -6.76 5.18
C GLU A 106 9.87 -5.36 5.77
N GLU A 107 9.80 -4.35 4.90
CA GLU A 107 9.68 -2.94 5.31
C GLU A 107 8.67 -2.20 4.41
N PRO A 108 7.38 -2.57 4.47
CA PRO A 108 6.39 -1.96 3.58
C PRO A 108 6.23 -0.45 3.77
N PHE A 109 6.43 0.07 4.98
CA PHE A 109 6.34 1.50 5.29
C PHE A 109 7.68 2.23 5.18
N GLY A 110 8.74 1.54 4.82
CA GLY A 110 10.09 2.11 4.71
C GLY A 110 10.73 1.79 3.38
N LYS A 111 11.77 0.97 3.40
CA LYS A 111 12.57 0.65 2.20
C LYS A 111 11.77 0.00 1.07
N GLY A 112 10.59 -0.53 1.36
CA GLY A 112 9.69 -1.12 0.36
C GLY A 112 8.78 -0.14 -0.36
N TRP A 113 9.01 1.16 -0.28
CA TRP A 113 8.19 2.13 -1.00
C TRP A 113 8.24 1.88 -2.51
N LEU A 114 7.19 2.29 -3.22
CA LEU A 114 7.07 1.99 -4.65
C LEU A 114 7.45 3.15 -5.56
N VAL A 115 6.72 4.26 -5.47
CA VAL A 115 6.87 5.39 -6.39
C VAL A 115 6.82 6.71 -5.63
N LEU A 116 7.41 7.74 -6.25
CA LEU A 116 7.32 9.12 -5.82
C LEU A 116 6.53 9.88 -6.88
N ILE A 117 5.49 10.60 -6.47
CA ILE A 117 4.58 11.29 -7.37
C ILE A 117 4.63 12.80 -7.09
N HIS A 118 4.68 13.60 -8.15
CA HIS A 118 4.40 15.03 -8.06
C HIS A 118 2.89 15.19 -8.18
N PRO A 119 2.19 15.54 -7.10
CA PRO A 119 0.73 15.50 -7.08
C PRO A 119 0.11 16.65 -7.86
N LEU A 120 -1.02 16.36 -8.49
CA LEU A 120 -1.90 17.35 -9.09
C LEU A 120 -3.11 17.48 -8.17
N ASN A 121 -3.52 18.72 -7.86
CA ASN A 121 -4.67 18.96 -6.98
C ASN A 121 -4.56 18.24 -5.62
N LEU A 122 -3.43 18.39 -4.97
CA LEU A 122 -3.11 17.66 -3.73
C LEU A 122 -4.21 17.76 -2.67
N LYS A 123 -4.73 18.96 -2.44
CA LYS A 123 -5.77 19.18 -1.42
C LYS A 123 -7.01 18.34 -1.68
N ASN A 124 -7.50 18.34 -2.92
CA ASN A 124 -8.68 17.57 -3.30
C ASN A 124 -8.42 16.06 -3.16
N ASN A 125 -7.25 15.62 -3.58
CA ASN A 125 -6.88 14.21 -3.49
C ASN A 125 -6.75 13.75 -2.04
N LEU A 126 -6.14 14.56 -1.17
CA LEU A 126 -6.03 14.22 0.26
C LEU A 126 -7.40 14.08 0.93
N ASN A 127 -8.37 14.91 0.53
CA ASN A 127 -9.73 14.83 1.08
C ASN A 127 -10.42 13.51 0.73
N GLN A 128 -9.98 12.83 -0.30
CA GLN A 128 -10.53 11.54 -0.73
C GLN A 128 -9.81 10.35 -0.11
N LEU A 129 -8.70 10.60 0.57
CA LEU A 129 -7.92 9.55 1.22
C LEU A 129 -8.38 9.36 2.66
N LEU A 130 -8.03 8.21 3.21
CA LEU A 130 -8.36 7.84 4.58
C LEU A 130 -7.25 8.27 5.54
N THR A 131 -7.63 8.66 6.75
CA THR A 131 -6.66 8.80 7.84
C THR A 131 -6.20 7.40 8.27
N ALA A 132 -5.08 7.33 9.00
CA ALA A 132 -4.59 6.06 9.52
C ALA A 132 -5.64 5.35 10.37
N LYS A 133 -6.37 6.09 11.20
CA LYS A 133 -7.42 5.50 12.06
C LYS A 133 -8.56 4.91 11.23
N ARG A 134 -9.04 5.63 10.23
CA ARG A 134 -10.12 5.13 9.36
C ARG A 134 -9.69 3.93 8.52
N TYR A 135 -8.47 3.98 8.01
CA TYR A 135 -7.93 2.84 7.27
C TYR A 135 -7.81 1.62 8.19
N PHE A 136 -7.33 1.81 9.41
CA PHE A 136 -7.21 0.73 10.39
C PHE A 136 -8.56 0.06 10.66
N GLU A 137 -9.62 0.85 10.83
CA GLU A 137 -10.98 0.33 11.03
C GLU A 137 -11.46 -0.45 9.80
N LEU A 138 -11.21 0.08 8.59
CA LEU A 138 -11.54 -0.60 7.34
C LEU A 138 -10.80 -1.93 7.21
N MET A 139 -9.52 -1.93 7.51
CA MET A 139 -8.67 -3.12 7.47
C MET A 139 -9.22 -4.21 8.41
N LYS A 140 -9.62 -3.83 9.61
CA LYS A 140 -10.20 -4.78 10.57
C LYS A 140 -11.48 -5.41 10.02
N VAL A 141 -12.32 -4.63 9.35
CA VAL A 141 -13.53 -5.16 8.71
C VAL A 141 -13.17 -6.14 7.61
N LYS A 142 -12.19 -5.82 6.78
CA LYS A 142 -11.70 -6.74 5.73
C LYS A 142 -11.20 -8.05 6.34
N LEU A 143 -10.44 -7.98 7.42
CA LEU A 143 -9.91 -9.16 8.12
C LEU A 143 -11.05 -10.02 8.69
N GLU A 144 -12.06 -9.40 9.30
CA GLU A 144 -13.23 -10.11 9.82
C GLU A 144 -13.99 -10.83 8.70
N ASN A 145 -14.17 -10.17 7.56
CA ASN A 145 -14.85 -10.75 6.41
C ASN A 145 -14.07 -11.93 5.83
N GLU A 146 -12.75 -11.83 5.76
CA GLU A 146 -11.89 -12.93 5.30
C GLU A 146 -11.97 -14.13 6.23
N MET A 147 -12.03 -13.92 7.54
CA MET A 147 -12.20 -15.00 8.52
C MET A 147 -13.55 -15.70 8.37
N LYS A 148 -14.61 -14.93 8.18
CA LYS A 148 -15.96 -15.49 7.96
C LYS A 148 -16.01 -16.32 6.67
N GLN A 149 -15.34 -15.86 5.63
CA GLN A 149 -15.24 -16.58 4.36
C GLN A 149 -14.49 -17.90 4.52
N SER A 150 -13.36 -17.86 5.22
CA SER A 150 -12.55 -19.05 5.52
C SER A 150 -13.35 -20.08 6.31
N ASP A 151 -14.11 -19.65 7.34
CA ASP A 151 -14.94 -20.52 8.15
C ASP A 151 -16.03 -21.20 7.29
N LYS A 152 -16.63 -20.47 6.34
CA LYS A 152 -17.64 -21.04 5.42
C LYS A 152 -17.03 -22.08 4.49
N GLU A 153 -15.80 -21.83 4.00
CA GLU A 153 -15.12 -22.76 3.10
C GLU A 153 -14.70 -24.05 3.80
N ASN A 154 -14.46 -23.98 5.11
CA ASN A 154 -14.07 -25.14 5.91
C ASN A 154 -15.25 -25.95 6.44
N LYS A 155 -16.46 -25.56 6.16
CA LYS A 155 -17.66 -26.32 6.44
C LYS A 155 -18.10 -27.06 5.19
#